data_e78fa892ed4f69b5987906088cfa5d20
#
_entry.id   e78fa892ed4f69b5987906088cfa5d20
#
_cell.length_a   1.000
_cell.length_b   1.000
_cell.length_c   1.000
_cell.angle_alpha   90.00
_cell.angle_beta   90.00
_cell.angle_gamma   90.00
#
_symmetry.space_group_name_H-M   'P 1'
#
loop_
_entity.id
_entity.type
_entity.pdbx_description
1 polymer ?
#
loop_
_entity_poly.entity_id
_entity_poly.type
_entity_poly.pdbx_seq_one_letter_code
_entity_poly.pdbx_strand_id
1 'polypeptide(L)'
;PAPVLAKPALWKVSDADTTIYLFGTIHLLPEGIEWYNGPVAKAFEQSQQLVTEIPEVNEGETIALMMKHGTLPAGQSLRDQMTPDEKAKYDAAMTGLGLPPAAFDRYKPWFAAMALAILPLQRKGYALDNGVEAQLDKRNKALGRSRIGLETLDFQLGIFNGFSPAVQKTYLFGVIDALPNITQEIEKMVGSWSKGDAEALALTLNAESDDPALY
;
A
#
# COMPACT_ATOMS: atom_id res chain seq x y z
N PRO A 1 -17.16 16.16 -10.63
CA PRO A 1 -16.10 17.14 -10.48
C PRO A 1 -15.15 17.07 -11.69
N ALA A 2 -14.51 18.21 -12.04
CA ALA A 2 -13.49 18.20 -13.09
C ALA A 2 -12.29 17.34 -12.63
N PRO A 3 -11.61 16.64 -13.56
CA PRO A 3 -10.44 15.84 -13.21
C PRO A 3 -9.32 16.72 -12.64
N VAL A 4 -8.61 16.22 -11.65
CA VAL A 4 -7.46 16.89 -11.06
C VAL A 4 -6.21 16.52 -11.87
N LEU A 5 -5.66 17.50 -12.59
CA LEU A 5 -4.40 17.32 -13.32
C LEU A 5 -3.24 17.27 -12.31
N ALA A 6 -2.68 16.09 -12.11
CA ALA A 6 -1.55 15.89 -11.22
C ALA A 6 -0.22 16.00 -11.98
N LYS A 7 0.82 16.46 -11.28
CA LYS A 7 2.21 16.60 -11.77
C LYS A 7 3.17 15.98 -10.75
N PRO A 8 3.10 14.66 -10.52
CA PRO A 8 3.95 14.01 -9.55
C PRO A 8 5.43 14.11 -9.94
N ALA A 9 6.29 13.98 -8.94
CA ALA A 9 7.74 14.07 -9.11
C ALA A 9 8.26 12.92 -9.98
N LEU A 10 9.12 13.25 -10.91
CA LEU A 10 9.79 12.35 -11.83
C LEU A 10 11.25 12.75 -11.94
N TRP A 11 12.16 11.79 -11.72
CA TRP A 11 13.60 12.02 -11.87
C TRP A 11 14.14 11.24 -13.07
N LYS A 12 15.20 11.78 -13.67
CA LYS A 12 15.92 11.16 -14.76
C LYS A 12 17.39 10.99 -14.36
N VAL A 13 17.89 9.79 -14.50
CA VAL A 13 19.32 9.47 -14.43
C VAL A 13 19.75 8.96 -15.81
N SER A 14 20.83 9.47 -16.34
CA SER A 14 21.31 9.03 -17.66
C SER A 14 22.82 9.15 -17.79
N ASP A 15 23.40 8.23 -18.57
CA ASP A 15 24.77 8.27 -19.02
C ASP A 15 24.82 8.26 -20.55
N ALA A 16 25.91 7.76 -21.17
CA ALA A 16 26.12 7.81 -22.61
C ALA A 16 25.15 6.92 -23.40
N ASP A 17 24.69 5.81 -22.83
CA ASP A 17 23.90 4.79 -23.52
C ASP A 17 22.63 4.36 -22.79
N THR A 18 22.47 4.76 -21.54
CA THR A 18 21.35 4.34 -20.69
C THR A 18 20.59 5.53 -20.12
N THR A 19 19.27 5.41 -20.06
CA THR A 19 18.38 6.35 -19.36
C THR A 19 17.43 5.61 -18.46
N ILE A 20 17.37 6.04 -17.19
CA ILE A 20 16.47 5.52 -16.16
C ILE A 20 15.58 6.65 -15.68
N TYR A 21 14.28 6.42 -15.65
CA TYR A 21 13.32 7.30 -15.01
C TYR A 21 12.88 6.71 -13.68
N LEU A 22 12.97 7.51 -12.61
CA LEU A 22 12.52 7.14 -11.28
C LEU A 22 11.22 7.90 -10.99
N PHE A 23 10.18 7.16 -10.67
CA PHE A 23 8.85 7.71 -10.48
C PHE A 23 8.25 7.20 -9.17
N GLY A 24 7.95 8.10 -8.25
CA GLY A 24 7.25 7.77 -7.00
C GLY A 24 5.79 7.46 -7.26
N THR A 25 5.29 6.38 -6.71
CA THR A 25 3.95 5.86 -7.00
C THR A 25 3.07 5.79 -5.76
N ILE A 26 1.77 5.71 -5.98
CA ILE A 26 0.75 5.44 -4.95
C ILE A 26 -0.13 4.29 -5.43
N HIS A 27 -0.18 3.23 -4.63
CA HIS A 27 -0.91 1.99 -4.96
C HIS A 27 -2.43 2.15 -4.97
N LEU A 28 -2.96 3.11 -4.21
CA LEU A 28 -4.39 3.30 -3.99
C LEU A 28 -4.77 4.75 -4.25
N LEU A 29 -5.48 5.03 -5.33
CA LEU A 29 -5.91 6.37 -5.71
C LEU A 29 -7.44 6.44 -5.85
N PRO A 30 -8.05 7.62 -5.59
CA PRO A 30 -9.43 7.85 -5.96
C PRO A 30 -9.55 8.05 -7.47
N GLU A 31 -10.76 7.96 -8.00
CA GLU A 31 -11.05 8.33 -9.38
C GLU A 31 -10.79 9.82 -9.64
N GLY A 32 -10.51 10.15 -10.91
CA GLY A 32 -10.43 11.54 -11.37
C GLY A 32 -9.08 12.22 -11.16
N ILE A 33 -8.03 11.49 -10.75
CA ILE A 33 -6.67 12.03 -10.73
C ILE A 33 -5.97 11.69 -12.04
N GLU A 34 -5.75 12.69 -12.88
CA GLU A 34 -5.05 12.57 -14.16
C GLU A 34 -3.55 12.82 -13.98
N TRP A 35 -2.80 11.78 -13.71
CA TRP A 35 -1.35 11.84 -13.50
C TRP A 35 -0.54 11.38 -14.73
N TYR A 36 -1.14 10.54 -15.60
CA TYR A 36 -0.46 10.06 -16.81
C TYR A 36 -0.52 11.11 -17.90
N ASN A 37 0.32 12.11 -17.78
CA ASN A 37 0.37 13.26 -18.71
C ASN A 37 1.80 13.80 -18.82
N GLY A 38 2.04 14.69 -19.76
CA GLY A 38 3.26 15.48 -19.90
C GLY A 38 4.56 14.67 -19.75
N PRO A 39 5.43 15.02 -18.77
CA PRO A 39 6.71 14.35 -18.58
C PRO A 39 6.60 12.86 -18.22
N VAL A 40 5.60 12.48 -17.42
CA VAL A 40 5.40 11.08 -16.99
C VAL A 40 5.02 10.22 -18.19
N ALA A 41 4.04 10.64 -18.98
CA ALA A 41 3.65 9.91 -20.18
C ALA A 41 4.81 9.77 -21.16
N LYS A 42 5.54 10.88 -21.41
CA LYS A 42 6.71 10.87 -22.29
C LYS A 42 7.82 9.94 -21.81
N ALA A 43 8.13 9.95 -20.51
CA ALA A 43 9.13 9.06 -19.94
C ALA A 43 8.73 7.60 -20.09
N PHE A 44 7.47 7.27 -19.78
CA PHE A 44 6.96 5.90 -19.92
C PHE A 44 6.97 5.43 -21.38
N GLU A 45 6.55 6.26 -22.32
CA GLU A 45 6.52 5.92 -23.76
C GLU A 45 7.92 5.68 -24.33
N GLN A 46 8.92 6.42 -23.85
CA GLN A 46 10.32 6.28 -24.27
C GLN A 46 11.04 5.09 -23.59
N SER A 47 10.52 4.61 -22.46
CA SER A 47 11.10 3.48 -21.73
C SER A 47 10.83 2.17 -22.47
N GLN A 48 11.80 1.28 -22.49
CA GLN A 48 11.69 -0.05 -23.10
C GLN A 48 11.16 -1.10 -22.10
N GLN A 49 11.35 -0.85 -20.81
CA GLN A 49 11.05 -1.79 -19.73
C GLN A 49 10.40 -1.07 -18.56
N LEU A 50 9.39 -1.68 -17.97
CA LEU A 50 8.81 -1.27 -16.70
C LEU A 50 9.43 -2.08 -15.58
N VAL A 51 10.01 -1.40 -14.60
CA VAL A 51 10.53 -1.99 -13.36
C VAL A 51 9.66 -1.52 -12.20
N THR A 52 9.18 -2.46 -11.38
CA THR A 52 8.35 -2.20 -10.20
C THR A 52 8.90 -2.94 -8.99
N GLU A 53 8.37 -2.69 -7.81
CA GLU A 53 8.79 -3.41 -6.59
C GLU A 53 8.60 -4.92 -6.74
N ILE A 54 7.40 -5.34 -7.14
CA ILE A 54 7.09 -6.75 -7.41
C ILE A 54 6.70 -6.94 -8.89
N PRO A 55 6.98 -8.11 -9.48
CA PRO A 55 6.50 -8.45 -10.82
C PRO A 55 4.98 -8.61 -10.81
N GLU A 56 4.42 -8.82 -11.99
CA GLU A 56 3.02 -9.22 -12.08
C GLU A 56 2.82 -10.58 -11.39
N VAL A 57 1.84 -10.62 -10.49
CA VAL A 57 1.41 -11.85 -9.80
C VAL A 57 -0.07 -12.05 -10.14
N ASN A 58 -0.46 -13.25 -10.53
CA ASN A 58 -1.86 -13.54 -10.79
C ASN A 58 -2.67 -13.58 -9.48
N GLU A 59 -3.98 -13.35 -9.60
CA GLU A 59 -4.87 -13.25 -8.43
C GLU A 59 -4.83 -14.52 -7.55
N GLY A 60 -4.84 -15.71 -8.17
CA GLY A 60 -4.79 -16.98 -7.42
C GLY A 60 -3.51 -17.13 -6.60
N GLU A 61 -2.38 -16.78 -7.18
CA GLU A 61 -1.08 -16.78 -6.49
C GLU A 61 -1.04 -15.73 -5.39
N THR A 62 -1.56 -14.53 -5.64
CA THR A 62 -1.68 -13.46 -4.62
C THR A 62 -2.47 -13.94 -3.42
N ILE A 63 -3.65 -14.52 -3.63
CA ILE A 63 -4.48 -15.07 -2.56
C ILE A 63 -3.74 -16.19 -1.80
N ALA A 64 -3.11 -17.12 -2.52
CA ALA A 64 -2.36 -18.23 -1.92
C ALA A 64 -1.22 -17.73 -1.03
N LEU A 65 -0.45 -16.74 -1.48
CA LEU A 65 0.63 -16.13 -0.71
C LEU A 65 0.11 -15.35 0.51
N MET A 66 -0.95 -14.58 0.34
CA MET A 66 -1.61 -13.90 1.45
C MET A 66 -2.10 -14.87 2.51
N MET A 67 -2.71 -15.97 2.12
CA MET A 67 -3.17 -17.01 3.05
C MET A 67 -1.99 -17.72 3.73
N LYS A 68 -0.94 -18.04 2.98
CA LYS A 68 0.29 -18.67 3.51
C LYS A 68 0.92 -17.84 4.62
N HIS A 69 1.08 -16.53 4.41
CA HIS A 69 1.78 -15.65 5.35
C HIS A 69 0.85 -15.05 6.42
N GLY A 70 -0.39 -14.75 6.06
CA GLY A 70 -1.34 -13.99 6.88
C GLY A 70 -2.23 -14.81 7.79
N THR A 71 -2.30 -16.15 7.63
CA THR A 71 -3.19 -17.01 8.43
C THR A 71 -2.50 -17.48 9.71
N LEU A 72 -3.23 -17.47 10.81
CA LEU A 72 -2.80 -18.09 12.07
C LEU A 72 -2.83 -19.63 11.99
N PRO A 73 -1.99 -20.33 12.77
CA PRO A 73 -2.09 -21.77 12.93
C PRO A 73 -3.50 -22.22 13.36
N ALA A 74 -3.88 -23.43 12.97
CA ALA A 74 -5.17 -24.00 13.34
C ALA A 74 -5.36 -24.00 14.87
N GLY A 75 -6.55 -23.60 15.32
CA GLY A 75 -6.88 -23.53 16.75
C GLY A 75 -6.42 -22.23 17.44
N GLN A 76 -5.75 -21.34 16.75
CA GLN A 76 -5.43 -20.00 17.27
C GLN A 76 -6.41 -18.95 16.74
N SER A 77 -6.65 -17.91 17.54
CA SER A 77 -7.47 -16.77 17.20
C SER A 77 -6.73 -15.46 17.48
N LEU A 78 -6.90 -14.47 16.61
CA LEU A 78 -6.30 -13.14 16.80
C LEU A 78 -6.70 -12.52 18.14
N ARG A 79 -8.01 -12.54 18.46
CA ARG A 79 -8.53 -11.92 19.68
C ARG A 79 -8.15 -12.68 20.96
N ASP A 80 -7.80 -13.96 20.88
CA ASP A 80 -7.32 -14.74 22.04
C ASP A 80 -5.89 -14.34 22.43
N GLN A 81 -5.16 -13.62 21.56
CA GLN A 81 -3.82 -13.09 21.82
C GLN A 81 -3.84 -11.67 22.42
N MET A 82 -5.02 -11.13 22.67
CA MET A 82 -5.24 -9.79 23.18
C MET A 82 -5.56 -9.80 24.69
N THR A 83 -5.09 -8.78 25.40
CA THR A 83 -5.59 -8.49 26.74
C THR A 83 -7.06 -8.05 26.68
N PRO A 84 -7.79 -8.07 27.80
CA PRO A 84 -9.19 -7.60 27.82
C PRO A 84 -9.36 -6.18 27.26
N ASP A 85 -8.45 -5.25 27.58
CA ASP A 85 -8.53 -3.84 27.11
C ASP A 85 -8.21 -3.75 25.61
N GLU A 86 -7.18 -4.47 25.13
CA GLU A 86 -6.87 -4.56 23.69
C GLU A 86 -8.05 -5.14 22.91
N LYS A 87 -8.67 -6.18 23.41
CA LYS A 87 -9.83 -6.81 22.77
C LYS A 87 -11.02 -5.86 22.71
N ALA A 88 -11.31 -5.14 23.79
CA ALA A 88 -12.37 -4.14 23.80
C ALA A 88 -12.12 -3.02 22.78
N LYS A 89 -10.86 -2.52 22.67
CA LYS A 89 -10.46 -1.50 21.71
C LYS A 89 -10.58 -2.02 20.27
N TYR A 90 -10.11 -3.24 20.02
CA TYR A 90 -10.20 -3.88 18.70
C TYR A 90 -11.68 -4.09 18.29
N ASP A 91 -12.51 -4.66 19.18
CA ASP A 91 -13.94 -4.93 18.92
C ASP A 91 -14.71 -3.61 18.64
N ALA A 92 -14.37 -2.53 19.33
CA ALA A 92 -14.92 -1.21 19.08
C ALA A 92 -14.54 -0.66 17.70
N ALA A 93 -13.26 -0.81 17.29
CA ALA A 93 -12.79 -0.41 15.97
C ALA A 93 -13.49 -1.21 14.86
N MET A 94 -13.59 -2.54 15.01
CA MET A 94 -14.30 -3.41 14.07
C MET A 94 -15.76 -2.99 13.91
N THR A 95 -16.46 -2.78 15.01
CA THR A 95 -17.87 -2.34 15.03
C THR A 95 -18.01 -0.96 14.38
N GLY A 96 -17.11 -0.03 14.67
CA GLY A 96 -17.08 1.30 14.04
C GLY A 96 -16.91 1.25 12.52
N LEU A 97 -16.18 0.22 12.04
CA LEU A 97 -16.06 -0.09 10.62
C LEU A 97 -17.22 -0.97 10.09
N GLY A 98 -18.25 -1.26 10.89
CA GLY A 98 -19.39 -2.09 10.47
C GLY A 98 -19.02 -3.55 10.19
N LEU A 99 -17.94 -4.03 10.81
CA LEU A 99 -17.46 -5.40 10.67
C LEU A 99 -17.79 -6.22 11.93
N PRO A 100 -18.07 -7.51 11.79
CA PRO A 100 -18.10 -8.41 12.94
C PRO A 100 -16.73 -8.42 13.64
N PRO A 101 -16.65 -8.35 14.98
CA PRO A 101 -15.39 -8.43 15.69
C PRO A 101 -14.54 -9.66 15.33
N ALA A 102 -15.18 -10.78 15.03
CA ALA A 102 -14.54 -12.04 14.67
C ALA A 102 -14.02 -12.13 13.21
N ALA A 103 -14.23 -11.11 12.38
CA ALA A 103 -13.97 -11.21 10.95
C ALA A 103 -12.51 -11.55 10.60
N PHE A 104 -11.56 -11.13 11.44
CA PHE A 104 -10.13 -11.40 11.23
C PHE A 104 -9.54 -12.40 12.25
N ASP A 105 -10.36 -13.15 13.00
CA ASP A 105 -9.87 -14.06 14.03
C ASP A 105 -8.90 -15.12 13.50
N ARG A 106 -9.00 -15.50 12.23
CA ARG A 106 -8.14 -16.50 11.61
C ARG A 106 -6.80 -15.94 11.09
N TYR A 107 -6.62 -14.62 11.14
CA TYR A 107 -5.48 -13.95 10.53
C TYR A 107 -4.52 -13.39 11.56
N LYS A 108 -3.28 -13.22 11.15
CA LYS A 108 -2.23 -12.58 11.95
C LYS A 108 -2.49 -11.09 12.14
N PRO A 109 -1.95 -10.46 13.21
CA PRO A 109 -2.20 -9.05 13.48
C PRO A 109 -1.84 -8.13 12.32
N TRP A 110 -0.70 -8.37 11.64
CA TRP A 110 -0.28 -7.56 10.50
C TRP A 110 -1.27 -7.60 9.33
N PHE A 111 -1.85 -8.77 9.06
CA PHE A 111 -2.83 -8.92 7.98
C PHE A 111 -4.13 -8.16 8.29
N ALA A 112 -4.61 -8.28 9.53
CA ALA A 112 -5.76 -7.51 9.99
C ALA A 112 -5.49 -6.00 9.92
N ALA A 113 -4.30 -5.54 10.31
CA ALA A 113 -3.88 -4.15 10.24
C ALA A 113 -3.97 -3.60 8.80
N MET A 114 -3.38 -4.31 7.83
CA MET A 114 -3.44 -3.90 6.41
C MET A 114 -4.88 -3.82 5.90
N ALA A 115 -5.72 -4.82 6.22
CA ALA A 115 -7.12 -4.81 5.81
C ALA A 115 -7.89 -3.64 6.41
N LEU A 116 -7.69 -3.35 7.71
CA LEU A 116 -8.34 -2.24 8.40
C LEU A 116 -7.91 -0.87 7.86
N ALA A 117 -6.64 -0.70 7.49
CA ALA A 117 -6.14 0.53 6.89
C ALA A 117 -6.77 0.84 5.52
N ILE A 118 -7.05 -0.19 4.71
CA ILE A 118 -7.59 -0.04 3.36
C ILE A 118 -9.09 0.24 3.36
N LEU A 119 -9.86 -0.35 4.27
CA LEU A 119 -11.32 -0.29 4.27
C LEU A 119 -11.91 1.14 4.26
N PRO A 120 -11.46 2.09 5.10
CA PRO A 120 -11.95 3.47 5.06
C PRO A 120 -11.69 4.15 3.72
N LEU A 121 -10.55 3.86 3.10
CA LEU A 121 -10.15 4.42 1.81
C LEU A 121 -11.04 3.90 0.68
N GLN A 122 -11.31 2.60 0.66
CA GLN A 122 -12.22 2.00 -0.32
C GLN A 122 -13.63 2.62 -0.26
N ARG A 123 -14.13 2.89 0.96
CA ARG A 123 -15.42 3.58 1.14
C ARG A 123 -15.43 5.01 0.62
N LYS A 124 -14.26 5.62 0.50
CA LYS A 124 -14.06 6.95 -0.09
C LYS A 124 -13.76 6.91 -1.59
N GLY A 125 -13.89 5.74 -2.23
CA GLY A 125 -13.68 5.58 -3.66
C GLY A 125 -12.22 5.38 -4.08
N TYR A 126 -11.32 5.12 -3.14
CA TYR A 126 -9.96 4.69 -3.47
C TYR A 126 -9.99 3.24 -3.93
N ALA A 127 -9.26 2.94 -4.99
CA ALA A 127 -9.17 1.60 -5.56
C ALA A 127 -7.73 1.28 -5.99
N LEU A 128 -7.34 0.00 -5.90
CA LEU A 128 -6.05 -0.49 -6.40
C LEU A 128 -5.95 -0.34 -7.92
N ASP A 129 -7.04 -0.54 -8.64
CA ASP A 129 -7.10 -0.39 -10.10
C ASP A 129 -6.84 1.05 -10.56
N ASN A 130 -7.07 2.03 -9.70
CA ASN A 130 -6.74 3.43 -9.93
C ASN A 130 -5.28 3.76 -9.57
N GLY A 131 -4.61 2.87 -8.85
CA GLY A 131 -3.22 3.03 -8.45
C GLY A 131 -2.28 3.15 -9.63
N VAL A 132 -1.15 3.81 -9.40
CA VAL A 132 -0.18 4.13 -10.45
C VAL A 132 0.38 2.87 -11.08
N GLU A 133 0.79 1.89 -10.27
CA GLU A 133 1.36 0.64 -10.74
C GLU A 133 0.38 -0.17 -11.59
N ALA A 134 -0.88 -0.28 -11.14
CA ALA A 134 -1.92 -1.00 -11.88
C ALA A 134 -2.16 -0.35 -13.24
N GLN A 135 -2.21 0.98 -13.31
CA GLN A 135 -2.39 1.70 -14.56
C GLN A 135 -1.17 1.64 -15.47
N LEU A 136 0.05 1.72 -14.93
CA LEU A 136 1.29 1.54 -15.72
C LEU A 136 1.38 0.11 -16.27
N ASP A 137 1.06 -0.89 -15.45
CA ASP A 137 1.05 -2.28 -15.88
C ASP A 137 0.07 -2.54 -17.03
N LYS A 138 -1.16 -2.04 -16.92
CA LYS A 138 -2.15 -2.12 -17.99
C LYS A 138 -1.65 -1.51 -19.30
N ARG A 139 -0.99 -0.34 -19.23
CA ARG A 139 -0.41 0.32 -20.40
C ARG A 139 0.78 -0.45 -20.96
N ASN A 140 1.63 -0.97 -20.07
CA ASN A 140 2.81 -1.76 -20.44
C ASN A 140 2.44 -3.04 -21.20
N LYS A 141 1.42 -3.75 -20.72
CA LYS A 141 0.84 -4.92 -21.41
C LYS A 141 0.28 -4.55 -22.78
N ALA A 142 -0.43 -3.45 -22.89
CA ALA A 142 -0.98 -2.99 -24.16
C ALA A 142 0.11 -2.70 -25.21
N LEU A 143 1.31 -2.33 -24.77
CA LEU A 143 2.50 -2.13 -25.61
C LEU A 143 3.32 -3.41 -25.85
N GLY A 144 2.90 -4.55 -25.28
CA GLY A 144 3.64 -5.82 -25.39
C GLY A 144 5.01 -5.80 -24.72
N ARG A 145 5.22 -4.91 -23.76
CA ARG A 145 6.50 -4.74 -23.07
C ARG A 145 6.59 -5.64 -21.83
N SER A 146 7.83 -6.06 -21.52
CA SER A 146 8.10 -6.81 -20.29
C SER A 146 8.00 -5.92 -19.04
N ARG A 147 7.58 -6.51 -17.94
CA ARG A 147 7.66 -5.95 -16.58
C ARG A 147 8.53 -6.86 -15.73
N ILE A 148 9.43 -6.29 -14.96
CA ILE A 148 10.22 -7.02 -13.96
C ILE A 148 9.97 -6.44 -12.57
N GLY A 149 10.11 -7.27 -11.55
CA GLY A 149 10.11 -6.86 -10.16
C GLY A 149 11.52 -6.85 -9.59
N LEU A 150 11.78 -5.95 -8.67
CA LEU A 150 13.01 -5.94 -7.88
C LEU A 150 12.98 -6.99 -6.78
N GLU A 151 11.78 -7.30 -6.28
CA GLU A 151 11.50 -8.26 -5.23
C GLU A 151 10.35 -9.19 -5.66
N THR A 152 9.96 -10.10 -4.80
CA THR A 152 8.77 -10.95 -4.99
C THR A 152 7.71 -10.64 -3.95
N LEU A 153 6.44 -10.89 -4.28
CA LEU A 153 5.35 -10.77 -3.31
C LEU A 153 5.56 -11.69 -2.10
N ASP A 154 6.07 -12.91 -2.32
CA ASP A 154 6.38 -13.86 -1.25
C ASP A 154 7.42 -13.29 -0.26
N PHE A 155 8.45 -12.60 -0.79
CA PHE A 155 9.45 -11.93 0.02
C PHE A 155 8.86 -10.79 0.85
N GLN A 156 8.11 -9.88 0.23
CA GLN A 156 7.50 -8.74 0.93
C GLN A 156 6.52 -9.17 2.03
N LEU A 157 5.63 -10.13 1.72
CA LEU A 157 4.72 -10.69 2.73
C LEU A 157 5.50 -11.44 3.84
N GLY A 158 6.63 -12.05 3.47
CA GLY A 158 7.55 -12.70 4.40
C GLY A 158 8.15 -11.75 5.42
N ILE A 159 8.44 -10.50 5.06
CA ILE A 159 8.92 -9.45 5.98
C ILE A 159 7.89 -9.21 7.10
N PHE A 160 6.64 -8.92 6.74
CA PHE A 160 5.57 -8.72 7.72
C PHE A 160 5.33 -9.95 8.59
N ASN A 161 5.37 -11.12 7.97
CA ASN A 161 5.22 -12.40 8.68
C ASN A 161 6.39 -12.69 9.62
N GLY A 162 7.58 -12.18 9.32
CA GLY A 162 8.80 -12.35 10.11
C GLY A 162 8.87 -11.47 11.36
N PHE A 163 8.06 -10.44 11.47
CA PHE A 163 7.99 -9.64 12.69
C PHE A 163 7.54 -10.48 13.88
N SER A 164 8.07 -10.18 15.05
CA SER A 164 7.62 -10.82 16.28
C SER A 164 6.12 -10.59 16.53
N PRO A 165 5.41 -11.49 17.22
CA PRO A 165 3.99 -11.30 17.55
C PRO A 165 3.71 -9.97 18.25
N ALA A 166 4.65 -9.49 19.08
CA ALA A 166 4.54 -8.20 19.76
C ALA A 166 4.56 -7.03 18.76
N VAL A 167 5.52 -7.02 17.82
CA VAL A 167 5.64 -6.00 16.79
C VAL A 167 4.41 -5.99 15.88
N GLN A 168 3.94 -7.17 15.45
CA GLN A 168 2.72 -7.26 14.63
C GLN A 168 1.49 -6.71 15.37
N LYS A 169 1.40 -6.95 16.69
CA LYS A 169 0.31 -6.43 17.51
C LYS A 169 0.43 -4.91 17.69
N THR A 170 1.62 -4.38 17.94
CA THR A 170 1.88 -2.94 17.98
C THR A 170 1.44 -2.27 16.67
N TYR A 171 1.81 -2.85 15.54
CA TYR A 171 1.38 -2.36 14.22
C TYR A 171 -0.15 -2.34 14.07
N LEU A 172 -0.84 -3.43 14.47
CA LEU A 172 -2.31 -3.48 14.44
C LEU A 172 -2.95 -2.37 15.26
N PHE A 173 -2.47 -2.15 16.48
CA PHE A 173 -3.04 -1.13 17.37
C PHE A 173 -2.67 0.28 16.92
N GLY A 174 -1.51 0.49 16.33
CA GLY A 174 -1.14 1.74 15.67
C GLY A 174 -2.12 2.10 14.54
N VAL A 175 -2.44 1.14 13.69
CA VAL A 175 -3.46 1.32 12.63
C VAL A 175 -4.84 1.64 13.24
N ILE A 176 -5.25 0.92 14.28
CA ILE A 176 -6.54 1.18 14.97
C ILE A 176 -6.58 2.62 15.51
N ASP A 177 -5.50 3.10 16.09
CA ASP A 177 -5.41 4.48 16.59
C ASP A 177 -5.45 5.51 15.47
N ALA A 178 -4.89 5.19 14.30
CA ALA A 178 -4.90 6.06 13.15
C ALA A 178 -6.25 6.09 12.39
N LEU A 179 -7.12 5.09 12.55
CA LEU A 179 -8.38 4.97 11.80
C LEU A 179 -9.22 6.26 11.75
N PRO A 180 -9.38 7.04 12.83
CA PRO A 180 -10.17 8.25 12.79
C PRO A 180 -9.66 9.29 11.78
N ASN A 181 -8.35 9.31 11.51
CA ASN A 181 -7.70 10.32 10.69
C ASN A 181 -7.10 9.74 9.39
N ILE A 182 -7.07 8.42 9.22
CA ILE A 182 -6.35 7.74 8.13
C ILE A 182 -6.73 8.27 6.74
N THR A 183 -7.99 8.53 6.51
CA THR A 183 -8.44 9.08 5.22
C THR A 183 -7.87 10.47 4.98
N GLN A 184 -7.88 11.34 6.00
CA GLN A 184 -7.35 12.69 5.88
C GLN A 184 -5.83 12.70 5.65
N GLU A 185 -5.09 11.81 6.32
CA GLU A 185 -3.64 11.68 6.13
C GLU A 185 -3.32 11.19 4.72
N ILE A 186 -4.04 10.21 4.20
CA ILE A 186 -3.86 9.74 2.83
C ILE A 186 -4.26 10.82 1.82
N GLU A 187 -5.33 11.57 2.04
CA GLU A 187 -5.71 12.71 1.19
C GLU A 187 -4.60 13.77 1.13
N LYS A 188 -3.95 14.08 2.24
CA LYS A 188 -2.79 14.97 2.28
C LYS A 188 -1.61 14.41 1.47
N MET A 189 -1.29 13.13 1.65
CA MET A 189 -0.22 12.46 0.89
C MET A 189 -0.50 12.49 -0.62
N VAL A 190 -1.70 12.14 -1.04
CA VAL A 190 -2.13 12.21 -2.45
C VAL A 190 -2.06 13.64 -2.96
N GLY A 191 -2.42 14.62 -2.14
CA GLY A 191 -2.32 16.05 -2.46
C GLY A 191 -0.88 16.50 -2.70
N SER A 192 0.07 16.12 -1.84
CA SER A 192 1.49 16.42 -1.98
C SER A 192 2.09 15.70 -3.19
N TRP A 193 1.77 14.42 -3.37
CA TRP A 193 2.16 13.63 -4.52
C TRP A 193 1.68 14.27 -5.84
N SER A 194 0.42 14.66 -5.90
CA SER A 194 -0.18 15.30 -7.09
C SER A 194 0.47 16.63 -7.48
N LYS A 195 1.11 17.29 -6.53
CA LYS A 195 1.88 18.54 -6.74
C LYS A 195 3.36 18.31 -7.05
N GLY A 196 3.84 17.07 -6.92
CA GLY A 196 5.26 16.74 -7.04
C GLY A 196 6.09 17.19 -5.83
N ASP A 197 5.46 17.43 -4.68
CA ASP A 197 6.13 17.87 -3.46
C ASP A 197 6.75 16.67 -2.73
N ALA A 198 7.92 16.25 -3.21
CA ALA A 198 8.65 15.11 -2.66
C ALA A 198 9.16 15.36 -1.23
N GLU A 199 9.45 16.62 -0.87
CA GLU A 199 9.91 16.97 0.48
C GLU A 199 8.78 16.81 1.50
N ALA A 200 7.58 17.34 1.21
CA ALA A 200 6.42 17.15 2.07
C ALA A 200 6.05 15.67 2.22
N LEU A 201 6.16 14.88 1.14
CA LEU A 201 5.96 13.43 1.20
C LEU A 201 7.00 12.76 2.11
N ALA A 202 8.28 13.07 1.94
CA ALA A 202 9.34 12.51 2.75
C ALA A 202 9.15 12.84 4.24
N LEU A 203 8.78 14.07 4.58
CA LEU A 203 8.47 14.48 5.96
C LEU A 203 7.29 13.68 6.53
N THR A 204 6.24 13.48 5.75
CA THR A 204 5.07 12.72 6.20
C THR A 204 5.38 11.24 6.39
N LEU A 205 6.08 10.61 5.43
CA LEU A 205 6.40 9.19 5.45
C LEU A 205 7.45 8.83 6.52
N ASN A 206 8.37 9.75 6.83
CA ASN A 206 9.43 9.51 7.80
C ASN A 206 9.06 9.98 9.21
N ALA A 207 7.95 10.68 9.41
CA ALA A 207 7.53 11.16 10.73
C ALA A 207 7.32 10.05 11.76
N GLU A 208 7.01 8.82 11.30
CA GLU A 208 6.84 7.63 12.15
C GLU A 208 8.09 6.76 12.23
N SER A 209 9.16 7.08 11.46
CA SER A 209 10.37 6.26 11.43
C SER A 209 11.27 6.41 12.65
N ASP A 210 10.95 7.31 13.56
CA ASP A 210 11.66 7.47 14.84
C ASP A 210 11.19 6.51 15.94
N ASP A 211 10.29 5.56 15.63
CA ASP A 211 9.89 4.52 16.60
C ASP A 211 10.99 3.45 16.70
N PRO A 212 11.69 3.33 17.85
CA PRO A 212 12.76 2.35 18.03
C PRO A 212 12.31 0.88 17.91
N ALA A 213 10.99 0.62 17.91
CA ALA A 213 10.44 -0.73 17.76
C ALA A 213 10.44 -1.23 16.30
N LEU A 214 10.74 -0.35 15.33
CA LEU A 214 10.77 -0.67 13.90
C LEU A 214 12.19 -0.91 13.36
N TYR A 215 13.23 -0.80 14.22
CA TYR A 215 14.65 -1.04 13.87
C TYR A 215 15.27 -2.18 14.64
#